data_d9acd386348e20f1acac5df9d4af24e4
#
_entry.id   d9acd386348e20f1acac5df9d4af24e4
#
_cell.length_a   1.000
_cell.length_b   1.000
_cell.length_c   1.000
_cell.angle_alpha   90.00
_cell.angle_beta   90.00
_cell.angle_gamma   90.00
#
_symmetry.space_group_name_H-M   'P 1'
#
loop_
_entity.id
_entity.type
_entity.pdbx_description
1 polymer ?
#
loop_
_entity_poly.entity_id
_entity_poly.type
_entity_poly.pdbx_seq_one_letter_code
_entity_poly.pdbx_strand_id
1 'polypeptide(L)'
;MTGLRAAVDRLEAAIERKEPMLIYGDYDVDGTMAVIILKAAIELCGGAADFHVPHRIREGYDLRDDVIERAAAAGIRLIISVDMGIRAFAPAETAQRLGVDLIVTDHHLPGPDGVPRALAVVNPNQAGCEYPYKQLCGAGVAFKVAQGLMQRRLAAKDQERMLRSFMKVVAIATIADAVPLTGENRVFARLGLEELSKAVNPGLKALFEVAQISTKRPPNSTEVAFRIAPRINAAGRMDVARDVIELFSEKDVARARALAGKLDRLNAERQEEERRILRAVEDRLSGDPALCDAYCIVVDGEGWHRGVIGIAATRVVERYHRPAIVISRDGEVAFGSGRSIRPFHLLDAIESSRSLFTRYGGHSHACGFSLPSANLSQLRAELDAFARTRLTTADFDPVLDVEAELEFAEITPALFQILRLLEPYGTGNHEPAFAARGARLTAPPKILKDKHIKLKLKAGADTGGHEFPPGLAKEQCGKEELLAVAILATPSCHPDGAVIPGSGKAGAVGAQLSTEQREPRTVFDALGWRMAERLQQSPLLAGDAIDIAFTIGYNDHPDFGGLELTLRDFMQPKPREAQVLATDSAKAG
;
A
#
# COMPACT_ATOMS: atom_id res chain seq x y z
N MET A 1 10.43 8.48 21.44
CA MET A 1 10.91 7.25 20.75
C MET A 1 12.27 6.93 21.30
N THR A 2 12.48 5.70 21.73
CA THR A 2 13.77 5.25 22.31
C THR A 2 14.89 5.47 21.27
N GLY A 3 16.09 5.84 21.72
CA GLY A 3 17.24 6.13 20.87
C GLY A 3 17.22 7.49 20.14
N LEU A 4 16.06 8.13 19.99
CA LEU A 4 15.93 9.37 19.23
C LEU A 4 16.84 10.50 19.74
N ARG A 5 16.91 10.68 21.07
CA ARG A 5 17.74 11.73 21.67
C ARG A 5 19.22 11.49 21.36
N ALA A 6 19.71 10.28 21.58
CA ALA A 6 21.11 9.91 21.30
C ALA A 6 21.45 10.07 19.81
N ALA A 7 20.53 9.68 18.91
CA ALA A 7 20.70 9.88 17.48
C ALA A 7 20.83 11.37 17.11
N VAL A 8 19.94 12.22 17.63
CA VAL A 8 19.97 13.67 17.38
C VAL A 8 21.21 14.32 17.99
N ASP A 9 21.60 13.96 19.23
CA ASP A 9 22.83 14.47 19.89
C ASP A 9 24.06 14.13 19.02
N ARG A 10 24.14 12.91 18.47
CA ARG A 10 25.28 12.51 17.63
C ARG A 10 25.30 13.21 16.27
N LEU A 11 24.12 13.37 15.65
CA LEU A 11 24.00 14.13 14.39
C LEU A 11 24.41 15.57 14.57
N GLU A 12 23.98 16.23 15.65
CA GLU A 12 24.33 17.60 15.98
C GLU A 12 25.85 17.74 16.17
N ALA A 13 26.47 16.83 16.94
CA ALA A 13 27.94 16.80 17.12
C ALA A 13 28.68 16.59 15.79
N ALA A 14 28.19 15.77 14.88
CA ALA A 14 28.78 15.56 13.55
C ALA A 14 28.71 16.83 12.71
N ILE A 15 27.58 17.54 12.73
CA ILE A 15 27.40 18.81 12.01
C ILE A 15 28.37 19.89 12.57
N GLU A 16 28.49 20.02 13.88
CA GLU A 16 29.39 20.99 14.53
C GLU A 16 30.86 20.72 14.19
N ARG A 17 31.25 19.46 14.14
CA ARG A 17 32.61 19.04 13.80
C ARG A 17 32.86 18.93 12.30
N LYS A 18 31.82 19.17 11.47
CA LYS A 18 31.88 19.03 10.01
C LYS A 18 32.34 17.61 9.59
N GLU A 19 31.91 16.59 10.35
CA GLU A 19 32.22 15.20 10.05
C GLU A 19 31.43 14.77 8.79
N PRO A 20 32.05 14.07 7.83
CA PRO A 20 31.32 13.47 6.72
C PRO A 20 30.46 12.31 7.23
N MET A 21 29.21 12.26 6.78
CA MET A 21 28.23 11.26 7.17
C MET A 21 27.79 10.41 5.97
N LEU A 22 27.44 9.16 6.21
CA LEU A 22 26.84 8.28 5.21
C LEU A 22 25.44 7.88 5.65
N ILE A 23 24.45 8.12 4.81
CA ILE A 23 23.09 7.57 4.97
C ILE A 23 23.00 6.29 4.15
N TYR A 24 22.69 5.18 4.81
CA TYR A 24 22.53 3.88 4.16
C TYR A 24 21.04 3.52 4.13
N GLY A 25 20.38 3.62 2.98
CA GLY A 25 18.94 3.40 2.82
C GLY A 25 18.59 2.15 2.03
N ASP A 26 17.32 1.71 2.14
CA ASP A 26 16.79 0.67 1.28
C ASP A 26 16.48 1.20 -0.13
N TYR A 27 16.29 0.28 -1.08
CA TYR A 27 16.12 0.56 -2.51
C TYR A 27 14.65 0.80 -2.93
N ASP A 28 13.68 0.65 -2.04
CA ASP A 28 12.28 0.87 -2.36
C ASP A 28 11.83 2.32 -2.11
N VAL A 29 10.52 2.58 -2.21
CA VAL A 29 10.00 3.94 -2.00
C VAL A 29 10.27 4.42 -0.59
N ASP A 30 10.04 3.58 0.43
CA ASP A 30 10.15 3.99 1.82
C ASP A 30 11.61 4.33 2.16
N GLY A 31 12.55 3.43 1.83
CA GLY A 31 13.97 3.67 2.05
C GLY A 31 14.52 4.87 1.28
N THR A 32 14.18 5.03 -0.01
CA THR A 32 14.63 6.19 -0.79
C THR A 32 14.06 7.50 -0.29
N MET A 33 12.78 7.54 0.11
CA MET A 33 12.17 8.74 0.71
C MET A 33 12.77 9.05 2.08
N ALA A 34 13.10 8.03 2.88
CA ALA A 34 13.81 8.20 4.15
C ALA A 34 15.20 8.84 3.96
N VAL A 35 15.97 8.39 2.96
CA VAL A 35 17.26 9.01 2.59
C VAL A 35 17.07 10.48 2.22
N ILE A 36 16.09 10.79 1.36
CA ILE A 36 15.81 12.16 0.89
C ILE A 36 15.49 13.08 2.09
N ILE A 37 14.63 12.64 3.01
CA ILE A 37 14.23 13.42 4.19
C ILE A 37 15.43 13.70 5.09
N LEU A 38 16.18 12.64 5.44
CA LEU A 38 17.28 12.79 6.40
C LEU A 38 18.44 13.58 5.81
N LYS A 39 18.81 13.30 4.53
CA LYS A 39 19.84 14.07 3.82
C LYS A 39 19.50 15.55 3.75
N ALA A 40 18.28 15.89 3.33
CA ALA A 40 17.84 17.27 3.26
C ALA A 40 17.83 17.95 4.64
N ALA A 41 17.42 17.26 5.71
CA ALA A 41 17.44 17.80 7.06
C ALA A 41 18.85 18.07 7.56
N ILE A 42 19.81 17.16 7.33
CA ILE A 42 21.22 17.35 7.68
C ILE A 42 21.80 18.54 6.93
N GLU A 43 21.58 18.66 5.63
CA GLU A 43 22.07 19.78 4.81
C GLU A 43 21.47 21.12 5.22
N LEU A 44 20.17 21.16 5.52
CA LEU A 44 19.51 22.37 6.05
C LEU A 44 20.06 22.82 7.40
N CYS A 45 20.53 21.88 8.22
CA CYS A 45 21.17 22.16 9.50
C CYS A 45 22.67 22.47 9.39
N GLY A 46 23.23 22.53 8.18
CA GLY A 46 24.62 22.89 7.90
C GLY A 46 25.59 21.71 7.90
N GLY A 47 25.11 20.48 7.90
CA GLY A 47 25.91 19.26 7.74
C GLY A 47 26.09 18.83 6.28
N ALA A 48 26.88 17.77 6.09
CA ALA A 48 27.09 17.12 4.79
C ALA A 48 26.90 15.61 4.94
N ALA A 49 26.06 15.02 4.10
CA ALA A 49 25.83 13.58 4.07
C ALA A 49 25.82 13.07 2.63
N ASP A 50 26.60 12.03 2.39
CA ASP A 50 26.47 11.21 1.19
C ASP A 50 25.49 10.05 1.47
N PHE A 51 25.16 9.27 0.45
CA PHE A 51 24.23 8.15 0.61
C PHE A 51 24.67 6.91 -0.15
N HIS A 52 24.29 5.76 0.37
CA HIS A 52 24.39 4.47 -0.29
C HIS A 52 23.00 3.81 -0.32
N VAL A 53 22.62 3.30 -1.49
CA VAL A 53 21.43 2.47 -1.67
C VAL A 53 21.87 1.20 -2.37
N PRO A 54 21.63 0.01 -1.77
CA PRO A 54 22.14 -1.24 -2.32
C PRO A 54 21.42 -1.61 -3.62
N HIS A 55 22.14 -2.31 -4.49
CA HIS A 55 21.52 -2.93 -5.67
C HIS A 55 20.81 -4.21 -5.26
N ARG A 56 19.46 -4.24 -5.36
CA ARG A 56 18.59 -5.33 -4.91
C ARG A 56 19.07 -6.75 -5.27
N ILE A 57 19.53 -6.94 -6.50
CA ILE A 57 19.90 -8.26 -7.02
C ILE A 57 21.34 -8.64 -6.66
N ARG A 58 22.28 -7.67 -6.70
CA ARG A 58 23.73 -7.93 -6.49
C ARG A 58 24.12 -7.87 -5.03
N GLU A 59 23.56 -6.94 -4.29
CA GLU A 59 23.91 -6.67 -2.89
C GLU A 59 22.87 -7.25 -1.92
N GLY A 60 21.60 -7.35 -2.33
CA GLY A 60 20.52 -7.86 -1.51
C GLY A 60 19.91 -6.77 -0.62
N TYR A 61 19.27 -7.21 0.46
CA TYR A 61 18.64 -6.37 1.49
C TYR A 61 19.53 -6.33 2.72
N ASP A 62 19.43 -5.23 3.50
CA ASP A 62 20.10 -4.98 4.77
C ASP A 62 21.54 -4.42 4.65
N LEU A 63 22.10 -3.98 5.79
CA LEU A 63 23.45 -3.43 5.86
C LEU A 63 24.49 -4.52 5.56
N ARG A 64 25.62 -4.09 4.99
CA ARG A 64 26.72 -4.97 4.62
C ARG A 64 28.03 -4.50 5.22
N ASP A 65 28.83 -5.48 5.71
CA ASP A 65 30.14 -5.24 6.28
C ASP A 65 31.09 -4.53 5.31
N ASP A 66 31.12 -4.98 4.03
CA ASP A 66 32.01 -4.41 3.01
C ASP A 66 31.70 -2.94 2.68
N VAL A 67 30.44 -2.50 2.81
CA VAL A 67 30.08 -1.09 2.63
C VAL A 67 30.55 -0.25 3.84
N ILE A 68 30.41 -0.79 5.05
CA ILE A 68 30.90 -0.14 6.27
C ILE A 68 32.43 -0.03 6.24
N GLU A 69 33.12 -1.07 5.80
CA GLU A 69 34.58 -1.08 5.66
C GLU A 69 35.07 -0.04 4.65
N ARG A 70 34.43 0.06 3.48
CA ARG A 70 34.72 1.10 2.49
C ARG A 70 34.44 2.50 3.03
N ALA A 71 33.35 2.70 3.73
CA ALA A 71 33.01 3.98 4.35
C ALA A 71 34.06 4.41 5.41
N ALA A 72 34.46 3.47 6.27
CA ALA A 72 35.49 3.70 7.28
C ALA A 72 36.84 4.04 6.65
N ALA A 73 37.23 3.33 5.57
CA ALA A 73 38.45 3.61 4.81
C ALA A 73 38.42 4.98 4.12
N ALA A 74 37.23 5.45 3.70
CA ALA A 74 37.03 6.80 3.17
C ALA A 74 36.97 7.89 4.23
N GLY A 75 37.18 7.58 5.51
CA GLY A 75 37.20 8.54 6.61
C GLY A 75 35.83 8.86 7.23
N ILE A 76 34.77 8.16 6.82
CA ILE A 76 33.43 8.32 7.42
C ILE A 76 33.46 7.72 8.83
N ARG A 77 32.91 8.47 9.79
CA ARG A 77 32.83 8.08 11.21
C ARG A 77 31.42 7.99 11.75
N LEU A 78 30.42 8.36 10.92
CA LEU A 78 29.00 8.24 11.26
C LEU A 78 28.22 7.66 10.07
N ILE A 79 27.59 6.52 10.29
CA ILE A 79 26.66 5.90 9.36
C ILE A 79 25.26 5.91 9.98
N ILE A 80 24.26 6.30 9.21
CA ILE A 80 22.87 6.30 9.60
C ILE A 80 22.12 5.37 8.65
N SER A 81 21.62 4.23 9.14
CA SER A 81 20.73 3.41 8.34
C SER A 81 19.29 3.94 8.40
N VAL A 82 18.58 3.87 7.29
CA VAL A 82 17.17 4.26 7.20
C VAL A 82 16.37 3.15 6.53
N ASP A 83 15.24 2.80 7.16
CA ASP A 83 14.32 1.76 6.70
C ASP A 83 14.95 0.35 6.65
N MET A 84 15.99 0.15 7.43
CA MET A 84 16.69 -1.12 7.57
C MET A 84 17.63 -1.13 8.77
N GLY A 85 18.13 -2.32 9.11
CA GLY A 85 19.22 -2.46 10.06
C GLY A 85 18.80 -2.96 11.44
N ILE A 86 17.49 -3.16 11.70
CA ILE A 86 17.04 -3.66 13.02
C ILE A 86 17.57 -5.06 13.34
N ARG A 87 18.04 -5.80 12.34
CA ARG A 87 18.63 -7.14 12.48
C ARG A 87 20.10 -7.20 12.05
N ALA A 88 20.74 -6.07 11.82
CA ALA A 88 22.10 -5.96 11.31
C ALA A 88 23.15 -6.12 12.44
N PHE A 89 23.19 -7.28 13.12
CA PHE A 89 24.08 -7.52 14.26
C PHE A 89 25.55 -7.52 13.83
N ALA A 90 25.94 -8.32 12.84
CA ALA A 90 27.32 -8.39 12.35
C ALA A 90 27.82 -7.06 11.77
N PRO A 91 27.04 -6.33 10.93
CA PRO A 91 27.40 -4.98 10.49
C PRO A 91 27.60 -3.99 11.65
N ALA A 92 26.81 -4.07 12.71
CA ALA A 92 26.98 -3.22 13.89
C ALA A 92 28.30 -3.51 14.62
N GLU A 93 28.69 -4.80 14.76
CA GLU A 93 29.98 -5.20 15.30
C GLU A 93 31.14 -4.74 14.42
N THR A 94 31.00 -4.83 13.11
CA THR A 94 31.98 -4.32 12.15
C THR A 94 32.17 -2.81 12.28
N ALA A 95 31.08 -2.04 12.38
CA ALA A 95 31.13 -0.59 12.60
C ALA A 95 31.85 -0.26 13.90
N GLN A 96 31.52 -0.94 15.01
CA GLN A 96 32.19 -0.77 16.30
C GLN A 96 33.69 -1.06 16.23
N ARG A 97 34.08 -2.17 15.60
CA ARG A 97 35.48 -2.56 15.39
C ARG A 97 36.29 -1.52 14.62
N LEU A 98 35.65 -0.84 13.67
CA LEU A 98 36.28 0.18 12.82
C LEU A 98 36.19 1.60 13.40
N GLY A 99 35.61 1.79 14.59
CA GLY A 99 35.42 3.10 15.20
C GLY A 99 34.46 3.99 14.42
N VAL A 100 33.45 3.38 13.78
CA VAL A 100 32.35 4.06 13.08
C VAL A 100 31.10 4.00 13.96
N ASP A 101 30.55 5.16 14.29
CA ASP A 101 29.27 5.23 14.98
C ASP A 101 28.15 4.85 14.02
N LEU A 102 27.29 3.92 14.46
CA LEU A 102 26.10 3.49 13.71
C LEU A 102 24.84 3.98 14.41
N ILE A 103 23.98 4.68 13.68
CA ILE A 103 22.61 4.97 14.08
C ILE A 103 21.69 4.14 13.20
N VAL A 104 20.84 3.31 13.81
CA VAL A 104 19.82 2.52 13.09
C VAL A 104 18.49 3.22 13.20
N THR A 105 17.86 3.57 12.07
CA THR A 105 16.48 4.04 12.03
C THR A 105 15.65 3.07 11.19
N ASP A 106 14.67 2.43 11.81
CA ASP A 106 13.93 1.35 11.19
C ASP A 106 12.51 1.26 11.77
N HIS A 107 11.61 0.59 11.08
CA HIS A 107 10.25 0.33 11.53
C HIS A 107 9.90 -1.17 11.57
N HIS A 108 10.73 -2.00 11.00
CA HIS A 108 10.54 -3.44 10.99
C HIS A 108 10.57 -4.04 12.40
N LEU A 109 9.94 -5.21 12.55
CA LEU A 109 9.92 -5.91 13.83
C LEU A 109 11.31 -6.47 14.19
N PRO A 110 11.81 -6.20 15.39
CA PRO A 110 13.01 -6.84 15.89
C PRO A 110 12.87 -8.38 15.90
N GLY A 111 13.99 -9.07 15.77
CA GLY A 111 14.05 -10.51 15.96
C GLY A 111 14.03 -10.90 17.45
N PRO A 112 14.04 -12.21 17.76
CA PRO A 112 14.13 -12.70 19.14
C PRO A 112 15.43 -12.30 19.85
N ASP A 113 16.48 -12.03 19.08
CA ASP A 113 17.79 -11.63 19.61
C ASP A 113 17.86 -10.14 20.01
N GLY A 114 16.73 -9.41 19.87
CA GLY A 114 16.62 -7.99 20.21
C GLY A 114 17.09 -7.07 19.09
N VAL A 115 17.87 -6.04 19.46
CA VAL A 115 18.37 -5.01 18.54
C VAL A 115 19.90 -5.00 18.48
N PRO A 116 20.52 -4.57 17.36
CA PRO A 116 21.97 -4.55 17.21
C PRO A 116 22.62 -3.53 18.17
N ARG A 117 23.90 -3.77 18.52
CA ARG A 117 24.72 -2.89 19.35
C ARG A 117 25.21 -1.70 18.53
N ALA A 118 24.30 -0.75 18.27
CA ALA A 118 24.58 0.52 17.62
C ALA A 118 24.63 1.65 18.66
N LEU A 119 25.18 2.82 18.28
CA LEU A 119 25.18 4.01 19.12
C LEU A 119 23.75 4.41 19.49
N ALA A 120 22.83 4.33 18.56
CA ALA A 120 21.42 4.52 18.77
C ALA A 120 20.59 3.63 17.84
N VAL A 121 19.50 3.08 18.37
CA VAL A 121 18.47 2.40 17.57
C VAL A 121 17.15 3.15 17.77
N VAL A 122 16.64 3.71 16.67
CA VAL A 122 15.39 4.47 16.62
C VAL A 122 14.36 3.64 15.88
N ASN A 123 13.56 2.89 16.63
CA ASN A 123 12.51 2.05 16.09
C ASN A 123 11.33 2.03 17.07
N PRO A 124 10.09 2.34 16.62
CA PRO A 124 8.94 2.35 17.52
C PRO A 124 8.59 0.95 18.07
N ASN A 125 9.02 -0.12 17.36
CA ASN A 125 8.69 -1.51 17.66
C ASN A 125 9.73 -2.20 18.58
N GLN A 126 10.85 -1.54 18.93
CA GLN A 126 11.82 -2.12 19.84
C GLN A 126 11.26 -2.27 21.25
N ALA A 127 11.74 -3.27 21.98
CA ALA A 127 11.32 -3.54 23.36
C ALA A 127 11.54 -2.31 24.27
N GLY A 128 10.56 -2.02 25.12
CA GLY A 128 10.60 -0.87 26.04
C GLY A 128 10.43 0.51 25.39
N CYS A 129 10.14 0.59 24.11
CA CYS A 129 9.83 1.86 23.46
C CYS A 129 8.41 2.31 23.78
N GLU A 130 8.26 3.44 24.47
CA GLU A 130 6.96 4.02 24.85
C GLU A 130 6.34 4.91 23.78
N TYR A 131 6.92 4.97 22.57
CA TYR A 131 6.33 5.76 21.49
C TYR A 131 4.94 5.22 21.15
N PRO A 132 3.87 6.06 21.21
CA PRO A 132 2.50 5.57 21.21
C PRO A 132 2.06 4.93 19.89
N TYR A 133 2.61 5.40 18.75
CA TYR A 133 2.24 4.92 17.43
C TYR A 133 3.33 3.99 16.85
N LYS A 134 3.01 2.70 16.70
CA LYS A 134 3.97 1.65 16.32
C LYS A 134 4.08 1.42 14.81
N GLN A 135 3.15 1.95 14.03
CA GLN A 135 2.97 1.62 12.62
C GLN A 135 3.52 2.68 11.66
N LEU A 136 4.50 3.46 12.09
CA LEU A 136 5.21 4.36 11.17
C LEU A 136 5.93 3.53 10.11
N CYS A 137 6.02 4.05 8.88
CA CYS A 137 6.97 3.56 7.87
C CYS A 137 8.39 4.07 8.16
N GLY A 138 9.42 3.54 7.48
CA GLY A 138 10.82 3.93 7.69
C GLY A 138 11.07 5.41 7.44
N ALA A 139 10.47 6.00 6.39
CA ALA A 139 10.51 7.45 6.14
C ALA A 139 9.82 8.25 7.25
N GLY A 140 8.78 7.70 7.88
CA GLY A 140 8.13 8.28 9.05
C GLY A 140 9.08 8.33 10.25
N VAL A 141 9.85 7.27 10.48
CA VAL A 141 10.89 7.24 11.54
C VAL A 141 12.01 8.23 11.22
N ALA A 142 12.52 8.24 9.98
CA ALA A 142 13.53 9.20 9.54
C ALA A 142 13.03 10.65 9.67
N PHE A 143 11.76 10.91 9.38
CA PHE A 143 11.13 12.21 9.59
C PHE A 143 11.14 12.63 11.07
N LYS A 144 10.93 11.72 12.02
CA LYS A 144 11.03 12.05 13.46
C LYS A 144 12.45 12.42 13.87
N VAL A 145 13.46 11.76 13.32
CA VAL A 145 14.88 12.14 13.54
C VAL A 145 15.15 13.52 12.95
N ALA A 146 14.73 13.75 11.69
CA ALA A 146 14.85 15.04 11.02
C ALA A 146 14.14 16.16 11.80
N GLN A 147 12.91 15.90 12.29
CA GLN A 147 12.19 16.84 13.14
C GLN A 147 12.96 17.19 14.40
N GLY A 148 13.48 16.18 15.12
CA GLY A 148 14.29 16.42 16.33
C GLY A 148 15.56 17.23 16.07
N LEU A 149 16.25 16.95 14.96
CA LEU A 149 17.43 17.71 14.55
C LEU A 149 17.09 19.17 14.21
N MET A 150 16.07 19.39 13.39
CA MET A 150 15.64 20.74 12.99
C MET A 150 15.12 21.57 14.17
N GLN A 151 14.47 20.93 15.17
CA GLN A 151 14.01 21.61 16.39
C GLN A 151 15.15 22.29 17.18
N ARG A 152 16.35 21.74 17.10
CA ARG A 152 17.53 22.28 17.79
C ARG A 152 18.31 23.30 16.97
N ARG A 153 18.25 23.18 15.63
CA ARG A 153 19.16 23.91 14.74
C ARG A 153 18.49 25.02 13.93
N LEU A 154 17.17 25.00 13.77
CA LEU A 154 16.44 25.96 12.92
C LEU A 154 15.53 26.87 13.76
N ALA A 155 15.31 28.09 13.27
CA ALA A 155 14.27 28.96 13.81
C ALA A 155 12.87 28.35 13.58
N ALA A 156 11.93 28.58 14.50
CA ALA A 156 10.60 27.99 14.50
C ALA A 156 9.87 28.15 13.16
N LYS A 157 9.97 29.33 12.51
CA LYS A 157 9.35 29.60 11.21
C LYS A 157 9.91 28.73 10.08
N ASP A 158 11.24 28.53 10.07
CA ASP A 158 11.90 27.71 9.05
C ASP A 158 11.62 26.23 9.30
N GLN A 159 11.58 25.82 10.56
CA GLN A 159 11.19 24.48 10.97
C GLN A 159 9.78 24.14 10.48
N GLU A 160 8.77 24.96 10.74
CA GLU A 160 7.39 24.71 10.29
C GLU A 160 7.32 24.57 8.76
N ARG A 161 7.97 25.47 8.03
CA ARG A 161 8.02 25.44 6.58
C ARG A 161 8.63 24.14 6.04
N MET A 162 9.73 23.67 6.65
CA MET A 162 10.43 22.48 6.22
C MET A 162 9.66 21.20 6.58
N LEU A 163 9.07 21.14 7.77
CA LEU A 163 8.22 20.02 8.16
C LEU A 163 7.05 19.84 7.17
N ARG A 164 6.37 20.94 6.80
CA ARG A 164 5.32 20.90 5.77
C ARG A 164 5.87 20.40 4.42
N SER A 165 7.08 20.82 4.03
CA SER A 165 7.69 20.35 2.77
C SER A 165 7.99 18.86 2.80
N PHE A 166 8.46 18.33 3.92
CA PHE A 166 8.75 16.90 4.08
C PHE A 166 7.49 16.02 4.13
N MET A 167 6.33 16.55 4.55
CA MET A 167 5.06 15.81 4.53
C MET A 167 4.75 15.22 3.17
N LYS A 168 5.12 15.87 2.05
CA LYS A 168 4.96 15.36 0.68
C LYS A 168 5.68 14.03 0.50
N VAL A 169 6.92 13.96 0.99
CA VAL A 169 7.81 12.81 0.84
C VAL A 169 7.36 11.68 1.77
N VAL A 170 7.05 12.03 3.03
CA VAL A 170 6.51 11.06 4.01
C VAL A 170 5.19 10.45 3.53
N ALA A 171 4.28 11.25 2.95
CA ALA A 171 3.01 10.74 2.44
C ALA A 171 3.20 9.74 1.29
N ILE A 172 4.14 10.04 0.36
CA ILE A 172 4.46 9.09 -0.73
C ILE A 172 4.96 7.78 -0.15
N ALA A 173 5.88 7.82 0.81
CA ALA A 173 6.42 6.64 1.48
C ALA A 173 5.34 5.86 2.23
N THR A 174 4.60 6.52 3.12
CA THR A 174 3.54 5.92 3.95
C THR A 174 2.49 5.17 3.10
N ILE A 175 2.09 5.77 1.97
CA ILE A 175 1.11 5.16 1.06
C ILE A 175 1.74 4.01 0.27
N ALA A 176 3.00 4.15 -0.16
CA ALA A 176 3.68 3.17 -0.98
C ALA A 176 4.09 1.91 -0.21
N ASP A 177 4.48 2.06 1.05
CA ASP A 177 4.82 0.96 1.97
C ASP A 177 3.59 0.22 2.49
N ALA A 178 2.40 0.75 2.19
CA ALA A 178 1.11 0.17 2.56
C ALA A 178 0.93 -0.04 4.09
N VAL A 179 1.60 0.75 4.91
CA VAL A 179 1.34 0.78 6.35
C VAL A 179 -0.06 1.33 6.65
N PRO A 180 -0.67 0.97 7.79
CA PRO A 180 -2.02 1.40 8.11
C PRO A 180 -2.19 2.92 8.11
N LEU A 181 -3.15 3.43 7.33
CA LEU A 181 -3.52 4.85 7.28
C LEU A 181 -4.42 5.23 8.45
N THR A 182 -3.94 4.96 9.65
CA THR A 182 -4.57 5.30 10.94
C THR A 182 -3.66 6.23 11.73
N GLY A 183 -4.14 6.81 12.81
CA GLY A 183 -3.32 7.61 13.72
C GLY A 183 -2.41 8.60 12.99
N GLU A 184 -1.12 8.55 13.28
CA GLU A 184 -0.12 9.48 12.76
C GLU A 184 0.13 9.32 11.25
N ASN A 185 0.09 8.09 10.72
CA ASN A 185 0.22 7.83 9.29
C ASN A 185 -0.91 8.49 8.49
N ARG A 186 -2.13 8.51 9.03
CA ARG A 186 -3.26 9.20 8.37
C ARG A 186 -3.03 10.71 8.33
N VAL A 187 -2.48 11.29 9.40
CA VAL A 187 -2.12 12.72 9.44
C VAL A 187 -1.05 13.02 8.37
N PHE A 188 0.02 12.21 8.29
CA PHE A 188 1.05 12.35 7.27
C PHE A 188 0.49 12.24 5.87
N ALA A 189 -0.32 11.21 5.59
CA ALA A 189 -0.93 11.02 4.28
C ALA A 189 -1.84 12.21 3.91
N ARG A 190 -2.73 12.65 4.81
CA ARG A 190 -3.66 13.75 4.53
C ARG A 190 -2.94 15.06 4.25
N LEU A 191 -2.07 15.49 5.18
CA LEU A 191 -1.33 16.75 5.02
C LEU A 191 -0.36 16.70 3.84
N GLY A 192 0.30 15.57 3.64
CA GLY A 192 1.22 15.40 2.53
C GLY A 192 0.55 15.40 1.16
N LEU A 193 -0.62 14.77 1.01
CA LEU A 193 -1.41 14.82 -0.22
C LEU A 193 -1.85 16.25 -0.55
N GLU A 194 -2.29 17.03 0.44
CA GLU A 194 -2.62 18.44 0.27
C GLU A 194 -1.39 19.25 -0.20
N GLU A 195 -0.23 19.02 0.41
CA GLU A 195 1.01 19.71 0.07
C GLU A 195 1.60 19.25 -1.30
N LEU A 196 1.31 18.04 -1.78
CA LEU A 196 1.75 17.55 -3.09
C LEU A 196 1.23 18.42 -4.24
N SER A 197 0.02 18.98 -4.14
CA SER A 197 -0.52 19.91 -5.14
C SER A 197 0.29 21.22 -5.25
N LYS A 198 1.04 21.57 -4.20
CA LYS A 198 1.90 22.78 -4.10
C LYS A 198 3.37 22.46 -4.36
N ALA A 199 3.67 21.35 -5.02
CA ALA A 199 5.04 20.95 -5.30
C ALA A 199 5.79 21.99 -6.12
N VAL A 200 6.93 22.46 -5.62
CA VAL A 200 7.82 23.40 -6.33
C VAL A 200 9.09 22.73 -6.85
N ASN A 201 9.45 21.59 -6.27
CA ASN A 201 10.65 20.82 -6.64
C ASN A 201 10.56 20.36 -8.11
N PRO A 202 11.58 20.62 -8.96
CA PRO A 202 11.57 20.24 -10.36
C PRO A 202 11.43 18.73 -10.58
N GLY A 203 12.09 17.91 -9.75
CA GLY A 203 12.01 16.45 -9.85
C GLY A 203 10.62 15.91 -9.58
N LEU A 204 9.95 16.40 -8.53
CA LEU A 204 8.59 15.99 -8.21
C LEU A 204 7.58 16.43 -9.29
N LYS A 205 7.77 17.65 -9.87
CA LYS A 205 6.96 18.11 -11.00
C LYS A 205 7.14 17.23 -12.22
N ALA A 206 8.38 16.90 -12.56
CA ALA A 206 8.68 16.02 -13.70
C ALA A 206 8.09 14.61 -13.49
N LEU A 207 8.13 14.07 -12.25
CA LEU A 207 7.50 12.81 -11.91
C LEU A 207 5.97 12.87 -12.08
N PHE A 208 5.33 13.99 -11.71
CA PHE A 208 3.89 14.20 -11.92
C PHE A 208 3.54 14.29 -13.41
N GLU A 209 4.37 14.95 -14.23
CA GLU A 209 4.18 15.05 -15.68
C GLU A 209 4.14 13.64 -16.30
N VAL A 210 5.16 12.80 -16.06
CA VAL A 210 5.22 11.42 -16.62
C VAL A 210 4.15 10.50 -16.01
N ALA A 211 3.78 10.72 -14.74
CA ALA A 211 2.70 10.00 -14.09
C ALA A 211 1.30 10.52 -14.50
N GLN A 212 1.20 11.58 -15.25
CA GLN A 212 -0.05 12.25 -15.66
C GLN A 212 -0.92 12.64 -14.45
N ILE A 213 -0.31 13.07 -13.36
CA ILE A 213 -1.00 13.55 -12.15
C ILE A 213 -1.33 15.04 -12.33
N SER A 214 -2.59 15.39 -12.11
CA SER A 214 -3.01 16.79 -12.13
C SER A 214 -2.48 17.55 -10.91
N THR A 215 -1.90 18.72 -11.12
CA THR A 215 -1.50 19.65 -10.05
C THR A 215 -2.61 20.65 -9.68
N LYS A 216 -3.76 20.60 -10.36
CA LYS A 216 -4.90 21.50 -10.08
C LYS A 216 -5.66 21.13 -8.80
N ARG A 217 -5.50 19.91 -8.32
CA ARG A 217 -6.04 19.41 -7.07
C ARG A 217 -5.00 18.54 -6.35
N PRO A 218 -5.14 18.30 -5.04
CA PRO A 218 -4.36 17.27 -4.37
C PRO A 218 -4.57 15.90 -5.03
N PRO A 219 -3.50 15.11 -5.24
CA PRO A 219 -3.65 13.72 -5.63
C PRO A 219 -4.29 12.93 -4.49
N ASN A 220 -5.02 11.88 -4.81
CA ASN A 220 -5.51 10.95 -3.81
C ASN A 220 -4.50 9.81 -3.55
N SER A 221 -4.75 9.00 -2.51
CA SER A 221 -3.87 7.88 -2.14
C SER A 221 -3.73 6.85 -3.26
N THR A 222 -4.79 6.58 -4.02
CA THR A 222 -4.78 5.67 -5.17
C THR A 222 -3.85 6.17 -6.28
N GLU A 223 -3.86 7.47 -6.58
CA GLU A 223 -2.94 8.06 -7.57
C GLU A 223 -1.48 7.93 -7.11
N VAL A 224 -1.20 8.13 -5.82
CA VAL A 224 0.14 7.92 -5.27
C VAL A 224 0.53 6.45 -5.36
N ALA A 225 -0.31 5.53 -4.86
CA ALA A 225 -0.03 4.09 -4.79
C ALA A 225 0.16 3.44 -6.17
N PHE A 226 -0.63 3.86 -7.18
CA PHE A 226 -0.68 3.18 -8.48
C PHE A 226 -0.04 3.96 -9.64
N ARG A 227 0.30 5.24 -9.46
CA ARG A 227 0.89 6.06 -10.53
C ARG A 227 2.26 6.64 -10.14
N ILE A 228 2.47 7.06 -8.90
CA ILE A 228 3.75 7.62 -8.43
C ILE A 228 4.67 6.52 -7.90
N ALA A 229 4.25 5.79 -6.88
CA ALA A 229 5.04 4.77 -6.21
C ALA A 229 5.59 3.67 -7.14
N PRO A 230 4.85 3.16 -8.16
CA PRO A 230 5.39 2.14 -9.06
C PRO A 230 6.57 2.62 -9.90
N ARG A 231 6.64 3.91 -10.26
CA ARG A 231 7.77 4.48 -11.00
C ARG A 231 9.02 4.58 -10.13
N ILE A 232 8.85 4.97 -8.89
CA ILE A 232 9.93 5.02 -7.90
C ILE A 232 10.44 3.60 -7.61
N ASN A 233 9.54 2.67 -7.30
CA ASN A 233 9.86 1.27 -7.02
C ASN A 233 10.53 0.55 -8.20
N ALA A 234 10.22 0.95 -9.45
CA ALA A 234 10.81 0.34 -10.63
C ALA A 234 12.33 0.55 -10.69
N ALA A 235 12.85 1.67 -10.22
CA ALA A 235 14.29 1.91 -10.13
C ALA A 235 14.99 0.83 -9.31
N GLY A 236 14.53 0.57 -8.08
CA GLY A 236 15.13 -0.47 -7.21
C GLY A 236 14.88 -1.91 -7.67
N ARG A 237 13.94 -2.13 -8.60
CA ARG A 237 13.64 -3.47 -9.14
C ARG A 237 14.42 -3.79 -10.41
N MET A 238 14.58 -2.82 -11.30
CA MET A 238 15.11 -2.99 -12.66
C MET A 238 16.54 -2.45 -12.80
N ASP A 239 16.94 -1.48 -11.96
CA ASP A 239 18.24 -0.78 -12.02
C ASP A 239 18.65 -0.38 -10.58
N VAL A 240 19.15 0.82 -10.39
CA VAL A 240 19.62 1.37 -9.11
C VAL A 240 18.71 2.49 -8.64
N ALA A 241 18.25 2.40 -7.40
CA ALA A 241 17.37 3.40 -6.80
C ALA A 241 18.02 4.78 -6.56
N ARG A 242 19.33 4.92 -6.80
CA ARG A 242 20.06 6.19 -6.71
C ARG A 242 19.41 7.31 -7.52
N ASP A 243 18.92 7.02 -8.72
CA ASP A 243 18.27 7.99 -9.61
C ASP A 243 17.04 8.66 -8.96
N VAL A 244 16.36 7.97 -8.04
CA VAL A 244 15.23 8.52 -7.29
C VAL A 244 15.70 9.64 -6.38
N ILE A 245 16.76 9.41 -5.63
CA ILE A 245 17.32 10.40 -4.69
C ILE A 245 17.86 11.61 -5.47
N GLU A 246 18.54 11.36 -6.58
CA GLU A 246 19.02 12.41 -7.48
C GLU A 246 17.86 13.23 -8.05
N LEU A 247 16.77 12.60 -8.50
CA LEU A 247 15.58 13.28 -9.01
C LEU A 247 14.99 14.27 -7.99
N PHE A 248 14.82 13.85 -6.73
CA PHE A 248 14.25 14.70 -5.69
C PHE A 248 15.20 15.81 -5.23
N SER A 249 16.50 15.67 -5.48
CA SER A 249 17.53 16.67 -5.16
C SER A 249 17.81 17.62 -6.33
N GLU A 250 17.33 17.30 -7.54
CA GLU A 250 17.67 18.03 -8.78
C GLU A 250 16.99 19.40 -8.86
N LYS A 251 17.75 20.39 -9.27
CA LYS A 251 17.30 21.78 -9.47
C LYS A 251 17.13 22.16 -10.94
N ASP A 252 17.87 21.50 -11.83
CA ASP A 252 17.74 21.70 -13.26
C ASP A 252 16.51 20.97 -13.83
N VAL A 253 15.64 21.70 -14.51
CA VAL A 253 14.37 21.18 -15.03
C VAL A 253 14.57 20.14 -16.14
N ALA A 254 15.58 20.34 -17.01
CA ALA A 254 15.82 19.42 -18.13
C ALA A 254 16.37 18.08 -17.59
N ARG A 255 17.30 18.13 -16.64
CA ARG A 255 17.83 16.94 -15.99
C ARG A 255 16.76 16.21 -15.15
N ALA A 256 15.93 16.96 -14.43
CA ALA A 256 14.79 16.39 -13.70
C ALA A 256 13.82 15.62 -14.63
N ARG A 257 13.49 16.19 -15.81
CA ARG A 257 12.67 15.49 -16.82
C ARG A 257 13.36 14.27 -17.40
N ALA A 258 14.67 14.31 -17.62
CA ALA A 258 15.42 13.16 -18.10
C ALA A 258 15.39 11.99 -17.08
N LEU A 259 15.59 12.29 -15.79
CA LEU A 259 15.52 11.32 -14.70
C LEU A 259 14.09 10.75 -14.56
N ALA A 260 13.05 11.60 -14.52
CA ALA A 260 11.67 11.15 -14.45
C ALA A 260 11.27 10.28 -15.65
N GLY A 261 11.73 10.63 -16.86
CA GLY A 261 11.57 9.83 -18.06
C GLY A 261 12.28 8.47 -17.98
N LYS A 262 13.46 8.39 -17.32
CA LYS A 262 14.13 7.12 -17.04
C LYS A 262 13.27 6.24 -16.11
N LEU A 263 12.76 6.79 -15.02
CA LEU A 263 11.90 6.04 -14.08
C LEU A 263 10.62 5.53 -14.75
N ASP A 264 10.02 6.32 -15.64
CA ASP A 264 8.82 5.90 -16.40
C ASP A 264 9.13 4.74 -17.35
N ARG A 265 10.27 4.77 -18.06
CA ARG A 265 10.73 3.65 -18.90
C ARG A 265 10.98 2.38 -18.08
N LEU A 266 11.69 2.48 -16.95
CA LEU A 266 11.94 1.34 -16.06
C LEU A 266 10.61 0.73 -15.54
N ASN A 267 9.62 1.57 -15.25
CA ASN A 267 8.31 1.07 -14.87
C ASN A 267 7.57 0.39 -16.03
N ALA A 268 7.71 0.89 -17.27
CA ALA A 268 7.14 0.24 -18.44
C ALA A 268 7.79 -1.12 -18.71
N GLU A 269 9.12 -1.22 -18.61
CA GLU A 269 9.89 -2.46 -18.72
C GLU A 269 9.47 -3.47 -17.64
N ARG A 270 9.34 -3.02 -16.39
CA ARG A 270 8.84 -3.85 -15.29
C ARG A 270 7.43 -4.39 -15.58
N GLN A 271 6.52 -3.56 -16.12
CA GLN A 271 5.16 -3.96 -16.47
C GLN A 271 5.13 -4.96 -17.63
N GLU A 272 6.03 -4.83 -18.61
CA GLU A 272 6.12 -5.80 -19.71
C GLU A 272 6.63 -7.15 -19.21
N GLU A 273 7.64 -7.12 -18.36
CA GLU A 273 8.15 -8.35 -17.72
C GLU A 273 7.08 -9.03 -16.84
N GLU A 274 6.33 -8.25 -16.05
CA GLU A 274 5.18 -8.75 -15.28
C GLU A 274 4.16 -9.44 -16.19
N ARG A 275 3.79 -8.81 -17.32
CA ARG A 275 2.87 -9.38 -18.30
C ARG A 275 3.41 -10.66 -18.95
N ARG A 276 4.72 -10.69 -19.27
CA ARG A 276 5.39 -11.88 -19.82
C ARG A 276 5.30 -13.06 -18.85
N ILE A 277 5.63 -12.82 -17.58
CA ILE A 277 5.56 -13.85 -16.53
C ILE A 277 4.11 -14.34 -16.35
N LEU A 278 3.14 -13.43 -16.25
CA LEU A 278 1.74 -13.79 -16.03
C LEU A 278 1.16 -14.63 -17.18
N ARG A 279 1.45 -14.28 -18.45
CA ARG A 279 1.03 -15.12 -19.59
C ARG A 279 1.62 -16.52 -19.49
N ALA A 280 2.91 -16.64 -19.19
CA ALA A 280 3.54 -17.95 -19.05
C ALA A 280 2.96 -18.77 -17.88
N VAL A 281 2.53 -18.10 -16.79
CA VAL A 281 1.81 -18.75 -15.68
C VAL A 281 0.43 -19.24 -16.14
N GLU A 282 -0.32 -18.39 -16.84
CA GLU A 282 -1.65 -18.72 -17.37
C GLU A 282 -1.61 -19.91 -18.35
N ASP A 283 -0.65 -19.90 -19.27
CA ASP A 283 -0.44 -20.99 -20.24
C ASP A 283 -0.16 -22.32 -19.53
N ARG A 284 0.64 -22.31 -18.45
CA ARG A 284 0.92 -23.51 -17.67
C ARG A 284 -0.27 -24.00 -16.87
N LEU A 285 -0.98 -23.13 -16.20
CA LEU A 285 -2.18 -23.50 -15.45
C LEU A 285 -3.26 -24.07 -16.37
N SER A 286 -3.40 -23.52 -17.59
CA SER A 286 -4.34 -24.03 -18.58
C SER A 286 -3.92 -25.38 -19.18
N GLY A 287 -2.62 -25.66 -19.25
CA GLY A 287 -2.06 -26.89 -19.84
C GLY A 287 -1.83 -28.03 -18.85
N ASP A 288 -1.88 -27.77 -17.54
CA ASP A 288 -1.58 -28.76 -16.51
C ASP A 288 -2.71 -28.82 -15.46
N PRO A 289 -3.61 -29.82 -15.55
CA PRO A 289 -4.70 -29.98 -14.57
C PRO A 289 -4.23 -30.12 -13.12
N ALA A 290 -3.06 -30.73 -12.90
CA ALA A 290 -2.52 -30.91 -11.54
C ALA A 290 -2.14 -29.55 -10.90
N LEU A 291 -1.60 -28.63 -11.70
CA LEU A 291 -1.34 -27.24 -11.25
C LEU A 291 -2.64 -26.46 -11.05
N CYS A 292 -3.65 -26.72 -11.89
CA CYS A 292 -4.97 -26.09 -11.76
C CYS A 292 -5.67 -26.50 -10.46
N ASP A 293 -5.49 -27.74 -10.01
CA ASP A 293 -6.08 -28.27 -8.77
C ASP A 293 -5.22 -28.05 -7.51
N ALA A 294 -4.01 -27.52 -7.67
CA ALA A 294 -3.09 -27.31 -6.56
C ALA A 294 -3.66 -26.32 -5.53
N TYR A 295 -3.53 -26.64 -4.25
CA TYR A 295 -3.89 -25.76 -3.13
C TYR A 295 -2.85 -24.67 -2.89
N CYS A 296 -1.60 -24.91 -3.28
CA CYS A 296 -0.53 -23.91 -3.37
C CYS A 296 0.04 -23.91 -4.79
N ILE A 297 -0.16 -22.81 -5.53
CA ILE A 297 0.31 -22.69 -6.91
C ILE A 297 1.80 -22.42 -6.93
N VAL A 298 2.62 -23.36 -7.41
CA VAL A 298 4.07 -23.19 -7.53
C VAL A 298 4.48 -23.28 -9.00
N VAL A 299 4.88 -22.16 -9.58
CA VAL A 299 5.28 -22.06 -10.99
C VAL A 299 6.70 -21.50 -11.11
N ASP A 300 7.45 -22.01 -12.08
CA ASP A 300 8.81 -21.54 -12.35
C ASP A 300 8.99 -21.15 -13.81
N GLY A 301 10.00 -20.37 -14.12
CA GLY A 301 10.40 -20.05 -15.48
C GLY A 301 11.87 -19.70 -15.59
N GLU A 302 12.46 -20.03 -16.72
CA GLU A 302 13.85 -19.69 -17.00
C GLU A 302 13.98 -18.20 -17.27
N GLY A 303 14.96 -17.54 -16.62
CA GLY A 303 15.29 -16.15 -16.85
C GLY A 303 14.19 -15.14 -16.52
N TRP A 304 13.20 -15.49 -15.68
CA TRP A 304 12.25 -14.52 -15.16
C TRP A 304 12.94 -13.51 -14.25
N HIS A 305 12.62 -12.24 -14.41
CA HIS A 305 13.32 -11.19 -13.67
C HIS A 305 13.05 -11.26 -12.17
N ARG A 306 14.10 -11.49 -11.36
CA ARG A 306 14.03 -11.68 -9.89
C ARG A 306 13.35 -10.52 -9.14
N GLY A 307 13.47 -9.28 -9.64
CA GLY A 307 12.79 -8.10 -9.09
C GLY A 307 11.28 -8.06 -9.35
N VAL A 308 10.76 -8.92 -10.26
CA VAL A 308 9.36 -8.90 -10.73
C VAL A 308 8.56 -10.11 -10.26
N ILE A 309 9.18 -11.26 -10.01
CA ILE A 309 8.48 -12.50 -9.61
C ILE A 309 7.57 -12.32 -8.39
N GLY A 310 7.95 -11.47 -7.42
CA GLY A 310 7.12 -11.20 -6.24
C GLY A 310 5.84 -10.42 -6.58
N ILE A 311 5.87 -9.55 -7.59
CA ILE A 311 4.67 -8.86 -8.09
C ILE A 311 3.78 -9.86 -8.84
N ALA A 312 4.38 -10.70 -9.67
CA ALA A 312 3.67 -11.75 -10.38
C ALA A 312 2.97 -12.70 -9.40
N ALA A 313 3.64 -13.12 -8.31
CA ALA A 313 3.02 -13.94 -7.26
C ALA A 313 1.79 -13.28 -6.65
N THR A 314 1.85 -11.97 -6.36
CA THR A 314 0.67 -11.21 -5.89
C THR A 314 -0.48 -11.29 -6.90
N ARG A 315 -0.22 -11.11 -8.20
CA ARG A 315 -1.26 -11.18 -9.24
C ARG A 315 -1.85 -12.57 -9.39
N VAL A 316 -1.04 -13.62 -9.20
CA VAL A 316 -1.54 -15.00 -9.21
C VAL A 316 -2.48 -15.23 -8.01
N VAL A 317 -2.10 -14.78 -6.81
CA VAL A 317 -2.99 -14.85 -5.63
C VAL A 317 -4.29 -14.08 -5.86
N GLU A 318 -4.21 -12.84 -6.37
CA GLU A 318 -5.40 -12.02 -6.66
C GLU A 318 -6.35 -12.68 -7.67
N ARG A 319 -5.82 -13.41 -8.65
CA ARG A 319 -6.62 -14.03 -9.71
C ARG A 319 -7.21 -15.39 -9.33
N TYR A 320 -6.43 -16.22 -8.61
CA TYR A 320 -6.80 -17.60 -8.31
C TYR A 320 -7.23 -17.82 -6.86
N HIS A 321 -7.12 -16.82 -6.01
CA HIS A 321 -7.43 -16.86 -4.58
C HIS A 321 -6.77 -18.03 -3.83
N ARG A 322 -5.51 -18.36 -4.20
CA ARG A 322 -4.71 -19.42 -3.60
C ARG A 322 -3.32 -18.91 -3.25
N PRO A 323 -2.64 -19.48 -2.24
CA PRO A 323 -1.23 -19.23 -2.03
C PRO A 323 -0.46 -19.49 -3.32
N ALA A 324 0.45 -18.60 -3.68
CA ALA A 324 1.21 -18.71 -4.92
C ALA A 324 2.69 -18.40 -4.75
N ILE A 325 3.52 -19.18 -5.39
CA ILE A 325 4.97 -19.02 -5.45
C ILE A 325 5.38 -18.96 -6.92
N VAL A 326 6.08 -17.88 -7.27
CA VAL A 326 6.65 -17.67 -8.61
C VAL A 326 8.17 -17.73 -8.50
N ILE A 327 8.79 -18.55 -9.34
CA ILE A 327 10.20 -18.90 -9.24
C ILE A 327 10.92 -18.55 -10.54
N SER A 328 12.03 -17.82 -10.42
CA SER A 328 13.00 -17.61 -11.50
C SER A 328 14.08 -18.67 -11.43
N ARG A 329 14.26 -19.44 -12.49
CA ARG A 329 15.42 -20.33 -12.63
C ARG A 329 16.57 -19.60 -13.31
N ASP A 330 17.77 -19.85 -12.80
CA ASP A 330 19.05 -19.36 -13.35
C ASP A 330 20.04 -20.52 -13.31
N GLY A 331 19.95 -21.40 -14.28
CA GLY A 331 20.71 -22.65 -14.34
C GLY A 331 20.42 -23.59 -13.17
N GLU A 332 21.43 -23.88 -12.36
CA GLU A 332 21.31 -24.79 -11.21
C GLU A 332 20.67 -24.19 -9.98
N VAL A 333 20.49 -22.87 -9.95
CA VAL A 333 19.91 -22.15 -8.81
C VAL A 333 18.57 -21.55 -9.20
N ALA A 334 17.62 -21.64 -8.30
CA ALA A 334 16.29 -21.03 -8.44
C ALA A 334 16.03 -20.04 -7.30
N PHE A 335 15.34 -18.94 -7.63
CA PHE A 335 14.96 -17.89 -6.71
C PHE A 335 13.45 -17.75 -6.71
N GLY A 336 12.82 -17.92 -5.55
CA GLY A 336 11.38 -17.87 -5.40
C GLY A 336 10.89 -16.69 -4.61
N SER A 337 9.69 -16.24 -4.95
CA SER A 337 8.91 -15.30 -4.14
C SER A 337 7.48 -15.79 -4.02
N GLY A 338 7.00 -15.91 -2.78
CA GLY A 338 5.65 -16.36 -2.45
C GLY A 338 4.77 -15.26 -1.91
N ARG A 339 3.46 -15.43 -2.15
CA ARG A 339 2.38 -14.63 -1.57
C ARG A 339 1.27 -15.55 -1.11
N SER A 340 0.49 -15.11 -0.13
CA SER A 340 -0.50 -15.95 0.53
C SER A 340 -1.87 -15.28 0.64
N ILE A 341 -2.87 -16.10 0.97
CA ILE A 341 -4.21 -15.71 1.40
C ILE A 341 -4.29 -15.71 2.94
N ARG A 342 -5.29 -15.03 3.51
CA ARG A 342 -5.43 -14.87 4.98
C ARG A 342 -5.34 -16.17 5.78
N PRO A 343 -6.01 -17.29 5.43
CA PRO A 343 -6.00 -18.50 6.24
C PRO A 343 -4.73 -19.34 6.13
N PHE A 344 -3.72 -18.94 5.33
CA PHE A 344 -2.52 -19.74 5.09
C PHE A 344 -1.23 -19.02 5.50
N HIS A 345 -0.55 -19.55 6.52
CA HIS A 345 0.73 -19.03 7.01
C HIS A 345 1.88 -19.51 6.13
N LEU A 346 2.31 -18.67 5.18
CA LEU A 346 3.29 -19.07 4.16
C LEU A 346 4.67 -19.40 4.72
N LEU A 347 5.13 -18.71 5.77
CA LEU A 347 6.44 -19.00 6.37
C LEU A 347 6.46 -20.39 7.01
N ASP A 348 5.39 -20.82 7.69
CA ASP A 348 5.30 -22.18 8.26
C ASP A 348 5.39 -23.25 7.14
N ALA A 349 4.75 -22.98 5.99
CA ALA A 349 4.85 -23.87 4.83
C ALA A 349 6.28 -23.96 4.29
N ILE A 350 7.01 -22.84 4.21
CA ILE A 350 8.42 -22.81 3.81
C ILE A 350 9.29 -23.54 4.85
N GLU A 351 9.05 -23.32 6.13
CA GLU A 351 9.80 -23.96 7.23
C GLU A 351 9.60 -25.48 7.28
N SER A 352 8.42 -25.98 6.90
CA SER A 352 8.16 -27.43 6.82
C SER A 352 9.06 -28.11 5.77
N SER A 353 9.51 -27.40 4.76
CA SER A 353 10.38 -27.87 3.67
C SER A 353 11.81 -27.28 3.75
N ARG A 354 12.25 -26.83 4.91
CA ARG A 354 13.50 -26.07 5.12
C ARG A 354 14.76 -26.71 4.50
N SER A 355 14.80 -28.03 4.45
CA SER A 355 15.95 -28.77 3.89
C SER A 355 16.14 -28.58 2.38
N LEU A 356 15.14 -28.09 1.67
CA LEU A 356 15.19 -27.85 0.21
C LEU A 356 15.88 -26.53 -0.13
N PHE A 357 15.93 -25.58 0.82
CA PHE A 357 16.39 -24.22 0.56
C PHE A 357 17.86 -24.02 0.94
N THR A 358 18.54 -23.22 0.14
CA THR A 358 19.86 -22.67 0.49
C THR A 358 19.69 -21.46 1.43
N ARG A 359 18.67 -20.65 1.18
CA ARG A 359 18.32 -19.48 1.99
C ARG A 359 16.81 -19.21 1.87
N TYR A 360 16.19 -18.85 2.98
CA TYR A 360 14.78 -18.42 2.97
C TYR A 360 14.51 -17.40 4.08
N GLY A 361 13.42 -16.66 3.93
CA GLY A 361 12.91 -15.72 4.93
C GLY A 361 11.57 -15.12 4.52
N GLY A 362 10.90 -14.49 5.46
CA GLY A 362 9.61 -13.87 5.21
C GLY A 362 8.72 -13.81 6.46
N HIS A 363 7.42 -13.77 6.21
CA HIS A 363 6.36 -13.73 7.22
C HIS A 363 5.11 -14.47 6.70
N SER A 364 4.01 -14.42 7.43
CA SER A 364 2.77 -15.16 7.11
C SER A 364 2.25 -14.96 5.68
N HIS A 365 2.40 -13.76 5.10
CA HIS A 365 1.80 -13.41 3.81
C HIS A 365 2.79 -13.31 2.65
N ALA A 366 4.07 -13.24 2.91
CA ALA A 366 5.08 -13.15 1.88
C ALA A 366 6.39 -13.82 2.28
N CYS A 367 7.02 -14.50 1.33
CA CYS A 367 8.35 -15.10 1.53
C CYS A 367 9.23 -14.89 0.30
N GLY A 368 10.55 -15.00 0.53
CA GLY A 368 11.57 -15.08 -0.50
C GLY A 368 12.57 -16.18 -0.17
N PHE A 369 13.10 -16.86 -1.17
CA PHE A 369 14.04 -17.94 -0.96
C PHE A 369 14.93 -18.20 -2.17
N SER A 370 15.99 -18.99 -1.95
CA SER A 370 16.79 -19.62 -3.00
C SER A 370 16.96 -21.12 -2.72
N LEU A 371 17.01 -21.92 -3.79
CA LEU A 371 17.15 -23.37 -3.70
C LEU A 371 17.84 -23.92 -4.96
N PRO A 372 18.42 -25.14 -4.92
CA PRO A 372 18.84 -25.84 -6.11
C PRO A 372 17.65 -26.13 -7.04
N SER A 373 17.81 -25.89 -8.35
CA SER A 373 16.74 -26.14 -9.34
C SER A 373 16.25 -27.59 -9.35
N ALA A 374 17.10 -28.54 -8.98
CA ALA A 374 16.75 -29.95 -8.84
C ALA A 374 15.66 -30.22 -7.78
N ASN A 375 15.54 -29.35 -6.78
CA ASN A 375 14.57 -29.51 -5.68
C ASN A 375 13.15 -29.00 -6.04
N LEU A 376 12.93 -28.40 -7.21
CA LEU A 376 11.66 -27.75 -7.57
C LEU A 376 10.47 -28.71 -7.58
N SER A 377 10.63 -29.92 -8.09
CA SER A 377 9.55 -30.92 -8.13
C SER A 377 9.14 -31.36 -6.72
N GLN A 378 10.10 -31.55 -5.84
CA GLN A 378 9.87 -31.91 -4.44
C GLN A 378 9.19 -30.74 -3.69
N LEU A 379 9.65 -29.52 -3.91
CA LEU A 379 9.05 -28.32 -3.31
C LEU A 379 7.57 -28.19 -3.67
N ARG A 380 7.19 -28.41 -4.95
CA ARG A 380 5.77 -28.38 -5.37
C ARG A 380 4.94 -29.39 -4.62
N ALA A 381 5.41 -30.62 -4.55
CA ALA A 381 4.69 -31.71 -3.89
C ALA A 381 4.50 -31.45 -2.38
N GLU A 382 5.58 -31.00 -1.69
CA GLU A 382 5.54 -30.75 -0.26
C GLU A 382 4.65 -29.55 0.10
N LEU A 383 4.72 -28.45 -0.66
CA LEU A 383 3.91 -27.26 -0.40
C LEU A 383 2.43 -27.49 -0.70
N ASP A 384 2.08 -28.24 -1.76
CA ASP A 384 0.70 -28.60 -2.03
C ASP A 384 0.15 -29.55 -0.96
N ALA A 385 0.93 -30.55 -0.56
CA ALA A 385 0.55 -31.46 0.54
C ALA A 385 0.34 -30.68 1.85
N PHE A 386 1.24 -29.77 2.20
CA PHE A 386 1.09 -28.93 3.39
C PHE A 386 -0.17 -28.04 3.29
N ALA A 387 -0.42 -27.42 2.14
CA ALA A 387 -1.59 -26.56 1.94
C ALA A 387 -2.89 -27.35 2.10
N ARG A 388 -2.98 -28.59 1.57
CA ARG A 388 -4.14 -29.47 1.73
C ARG A 388 -4.43 -29.87 3.18
N THR A 389 -3.46 -29.79 4.09
CA THR A 389 -3.67 -30.00 5.53
C THR A 389 -4.24 -28.78 6.24
N ARG A 390 -4.19 -27.60 5.63
CA ARG A 390 -4.52 -26.31 6.25
C ARG A 390 -5.70 -25.60 5.63
N LEU A 391 -5.99 -25.88 4.35
CA LEU A 391 -6.99 -25.18 3.55
C LEU A 391 -8.08 -26.15 3.10
N THR A 392 -9.24 -25.59 2.87
CA THR A 392 -10.40 -26.23 2.21
C THR A 392 -10.72 -25.46 0.93
N THR A 393 -11.57 -26.02 0.07
CA THR A 393 -12.02 -25.31 -1.14
C THR A 393 -12.79 -24.03 -0.83
N ALA A 394 -13.46 -23.94 0.31
CA ALA A 394 -14.17 -22.74 0.75
C ALA A 394 -13.24 -21.55 1.05
N ASP A 395 -11.98 -21.84 1.41
CA ASP A 395 -10.97 -20.78 1.66
C ASP A 395 -10.51 -20.06 0.37
N PHE A 396 -10.88 -20.61 -0.80
CA PHE A 396 -10.56 -20.03 -2.11
C PHE A 396 -11.67 -19.12 -2.64
N ASP A 397 -12.82 -19.10 -1.98
CA ASP A 397 -13.90 -18.19 -2.35
C ASP A 397 -13.57 -16.76 -1.88
N PRO A 398 -13.54 -15.79 -2.81
CA PRO A 398 -13.28 -14.39 -2.42
C PRO A 398 -14.41 -13.85 -1.57
N VAL A 399 -14.07 -13.30 -0.42
CA VAL A 399 -15.02 -12.63 0.48
C VAL A 399 -14.91 -11.13 0.30
N LEU A 400 -16.04 -10.46 0.14
CA LEU A 400 -16.15 -9.01 0.10
C LEU A 400 -16.92 -8.53 1.34
N ASP A 401 -16.24 -7.82 2.21
CA ASP A 401 -16.86 -7.16 3.35
C ASP A 401 -17.60 -5.90 2.87
N VAL A 402 -18.83 -5.72 3.33
CA VAL A 402 -19.65 -4.53 3.07
C VAL A 402 -20.04 -3.88 4.40
N GLU A 403 -19.95 -2.54 4.46
CA GLU A 403 -20.22 -1.77 5.68
C GLU A 403 -21.74 -1.67 5.97
N ALA A 404 -22.53 -1.52 4.93
CA ALA A 404 -23.98 -1.43 5.04
C ALA A 404 -24.69 -1.75 3.72
N GLU A 405 -25.96 -2.11 3.82
CA GLU A 405 -26.90 -2.14 2.70
C GLU A 405 -27.56 -0.76 2.57
N LEU A 406 -27.60 -0.20 1.35
CA LEU A 406 -28.19 1.10 1.05
C LEU A 406 -29.30 0.97 0.02
N GLU A 407 -30.37 1.72 0.25
CA GLU A 407 -31.35 2.01 -0.80
C GLU A 407 -30.78 3.09 -1.76
N PHE A 408 -31.20 3.07 -3.01
CA PHE A 408 -30.75 4.06 -4.00
C PHE A 408 -31.07 5.52 -3.58
N ALA A 409 -32.14 5.74 -2.85
CA ALA A 409 -32.53 7.04 -2.31
C ALA A 409 -31.55 7.57 -1.25
N GLU A 410 -30.82 6.69 -0.57
CA GLU A 410 -29.83 7.06 0.45
C GLU A 410 -28.48 7.47 -0.18
N ILE A 411 -28.24 7.13 -1.47
CA ILE A 411 -27.04 7.51 -2.21
C ILE A 411 -27.11 8.98 -2.61
N THR A 412 -26.78 9.84 -1.68
CA THR A 412 -26.93 11.29 -1.81
C THR A 412 -25.59 12.03 -1.85
N PRO A 413 -25.56 13.27 -2.38
CA PRO A 413 -24.36 14.11 -2.27
C PRO A 413 -23.94 14.37 -0.81
N ALA A 414 -24.89 14.41 0.13
CA ALA A 414 -24.59 14.59 1.54
C ALA A 414 -23.83 13.38 2.12
N LEU A 415 -24.27 12.15 1.82
CA LEU A 415 -23.55 10.93 2.18
C LEU A 415 -22.13 10.95 1.59
N PHE A 416 -21.99 11.27 0.32
CA PHE A 416 -20.68 11.34 -0.33
C PHE A 416 -19.74 12.35 0.35
N GLN A 417 -20.23 13.52 0.76
CA GLN A 417 -19.42 14.49 1.50
C GLN A 417 -18.95 13.96 2.86
N ILE A 418 -19.79 13.19 3.55
CA ILE A 418 -19.39 12.53 4.82
C ILE A 418 -18.29 11.50 4.55
N LEU A 419 -18.45 10.65 3.53
CA LEU A 419 -17.43 9.66 3.15
C LEU A 419 -16.09 10.31 2.82
N ARG A 420 -16.09 11.47 2.17
CA ARG A 420 -14.86 12.23 1.92
C ARG A 420 -14.11 12.68 3.17
N LEU A 421 -14.77 12.83 4.30
CA LEU A 421 -14.09 13.14 5.57
C LEU A 421 -13.24 11.97 6.08
N LEU A 422 -13.56 10.74 5.65
CA LEU A 422 -12.81 9.53 5.99
C LEU A 422 -11.52 9.38 5.17
N GLU A 423 -11.38 10.11 4.05
CA GLU A 423 -10.14 10.11 3.24
C GLU A 423 -8.91 10.60 4.04
N PRO A 424 -7.69 10.17 3.69
CA PRO A 424 -7.32 9.26 2.59
C PRO A 424 -7.55 7.80 2.92
N TYR A 425 -8.08 7.05 1.95
CA TYR A 425 -8.27 5.61 2.05
C TYR A 425 -6.99 4.85 1.73
N GLY A 426 -6.83 3.66 2.33
CA GLY A 426 -5.72 2.76 2.14
C GLY A 426 -5.73 1.62 3.15
N THR A 427 -4.59 1.00 3.40
CA THR A 427 -4.45 -0.07 4.40
C THR A 427 -4.94 0.40 5.78
N GLY A 428 -5.77 -0.39 6.47
CA GLY A 428 -6.30 -0.06 7.80
C GLY A 428 -7.31 1.08 7.85
N ASN A 429 -7.61 1.74 6.70
CA ASN A 429 -8.67 2.72 6.52
C ASN A 429 -9.27 2.54 5.12
N HIS A 430 -10.01 1.43 4.95
CA HIS A 430 -10.55 1.05 3.65
C HIS A 430 -11.67 2.00 3.21
N GLU A 431 -11.81 2.15 1.88
CA GLU A 431 -12.96 2.86 1.31
C GLU A 431 -14.22 2.05 1.60
N PRO A 432 -15.25 2.63 2.25
CA PRO A 432 -16.46 1.90 2.60
C PRO A 432 -17.15 1.32 1.36
N ALA A 433 -17.40 0.02 1.39
CA ALA A 433 -18.18 -0.69 0.38
C ALA A 433 -19.61 -0.89 0.88
N PHE A 434 -20.57 -0.69 -0.01
CA PHE A 434 -21.98 -0.83 0.27
C PHE A 434 -22.60 -1.89 -0.62
N ALA A 435 -23.71 -2.48 -0.19
CA ALA A 435 -24.54 -3.34 -1.01
C ALA A 435 -25.88 -2.66 -1.35
N ALA A 436 -26.44 -2.99 -2.51
CA ALA A 436 -27.84 -2.67 -2.84
C ALA A 436 -28.44 -3.88 -3.56
N ARG A 437 -29.66 -4.26 -3.13
CA ARG A 437 -30.35 -5.42 -3.66
C ARG A 437 -31.37 -5.06 -4.73
N GLY A 438 -31.57 -5.99 -5.66
CA GLY A 438 -32.60 -5.90 -6.68
C GLY A 438 -32.47 -4.67 -7.59
N ALA A 439 -31.29 -4.10 -7.71
CA ALA A 439 -31.02 -2.99 -8.64
C ALA A 439 -31.34 -3.42 -10.06
N ARG A 440 -32.12 -2.61 -10.81
CA ARG A 440 -32.55 -2.96 -12.18
C ARG A 440 -31.71 -2.24 -13.22
N LEU A 441 -31.27 -3.00 -14.23
CA LEU A 441 -30.62 -2.45 -15.39
C LEU A 441 -31.62 -1.67 -16.26
N THR A 442 -31.33 -0.41 -16.55
CA THR A 442 -32.15 0.44 -17.43
C THR A 442 -31.73 0.36 -18.88
N ALA A 443 -30.55 -0.21 -19.17
CA ALA A 443 -30.00 -0.38 -20.51
C ALA A 443 -29.07 -1.61 -20.52
N PRO A 444 -28.79 -2.21 -21.70
CA PRO A 444 -27.80 -3.28 -21.81
C PRO A 444 -26.43 -2.86 -21.26
N PRO A 445 -25.67 -3.75 -20.62
CA PRO A 445 -24.29 -3.50 -20.20
C PRO A 445 -23.41 -3.04 -21.36
N LYS A 446 -22.50 -2.10 -21.10
CA LYS A 446 -21.49 -1.67 -22.07
C LYS A 446 -20.12 -2.16 -21.65
N ILE A 447 -19.41 -2.85 -22.56
CA ILE A 447 -18.02 -3.22 -22.36
C ILE A 447 -17.14 -2.03 -22.82
N LEU A 448 -16.18 -1.64 -21.99
CA LEU A 448 -15.25 -0.55 -22.25
C LEU A 448 -13.83 -1.11 -22.35
N LYS A 449 -13.14 -0.83 -23.45
CA LYS A 449 -11.75 -1.27 -23.72
C LYS A 449 -11.55 -2.77 -23.49
N ASP A 450 -12.52 -3.59 -23.80
CA ASP A 450 -12.56 -5.07 -23.66
C ASP A 450 -12.25 -5.61 -22.25
N LYS A 451 -12.26 -4.74 -21.23
CA LYS A 451 -11.84 -5.09 -19.87
C LYS A 451 -12.81 -4.64 -18.78
N HIS A 452 -13.50 -3.56 -19.01
CA HIS A 452 -14.34 -2.91 -18.00
C HIS A 452 -15.80 -2.97 -18.41
N ILE A 453 -16.71 -2.82 -17.46
CA ILE A 453 -18.14 -2.72 -17.75
C ILE A 453 -18.69 -1.40 -17.24
N LYS A 454 -19.71 -0.89 -17.94
CA LYS A 454 -20.54 0.21 -17.48
C LYS A 454 -21.99 -0.23 -17.49
N LEU A 455 -22.64 -0.14 -16.34
CA LEU A 455 -24.06 -0.42 -16.13
C LEU A 455 -24.81 0.89 -15.88
N LYS A 456 -26.08 0.93 -16.25
CA LYS A 456 -27.03 1.95 -15.81
C LYS A 456 -28.08 1.30 -14.92
N LEU A 457 -28.12 1.69 -13.67
CA LEU A 457 -28.90 1.06 -12.62
C LEU A 457 -29.93 2.02 -12.03
N LYS A 458 -31.13 1.52 -11.73
CA LYS A 458 -32.16 2.20 -10.96
C LYS A 458 -32.61 1.35 -9.78
N ALA A 459 -33.30 1.95 -8.82
CA ALA A 459 -33.95 1.20 -7.76
C ALA A 459 -34.87 0.12 -8.34
N GLY A 460 -34.84 -1.07 -7.74
CA GLY A 460 -35.88 -2.09 -8.00
C GLY A 460 -37.24 -1.60 -7.56
N ALA A 461 -38.33 -2.13 -8.12
CA ALA A 461 -39.64 -1.95 -7.53
C ALA A 461 -39.66 -2.69 -6.18
N ASP A 462 -40.20 -2.05 -5.14
CA ASP A 462 -40.28 -2.52 -3.76
C ASP A 462 -40.41 -4.03 -3.64
N THR A 463 -39.36 -4.69 -3.20
CA THR A 463 -39.47 -6.05 -2.65
C THR A 463 -39.63 -5.86 -1.15
N GLY A 464 -40.87 -5.76 -0.68
CA GLY A 464 -41.25 -5.58 0.70
C GLY A 464 -40.39 -6.36 1.68
N GLY A 465 -40.09 -5.73 2.79
CA GLY A 465 -39.21 -6.08 3.91
C GLY A 465 -38.76 -7.54 3.98
N HIS A 466 -37.46 -7.77 3.79
CA HIS A 466 -36.87 -9.06 4.02
C HIS A 466 -36.27 -9.12 5.42
N GLU A 467 -36.81 -9.99 6.26
CA GLU A 467 -36.16 -10.43 7.49
C GLU A 467 -34.86 -11.19 7.13
N PHE A 468 -33.78 -10.83 7.79
CA PHE A 468 -32.53 -11.58 7.73
C PHE A 468 -32.72 -13.02 8.22
N PRO A 469 -32.02 -14.02 7.67
CA PRO A 469 -31.99 -15.33 8.29
C PRO A 469 -31.44 -15.21 9.73
N PRO A 470 -32.02 -15.92 10.70
CA PRO A 470 -31.60 -15.84 12.09
C PRO A 470 -30.20 -16.44 12.23
N GLY A 471 -29.20 -15.60 12.41
CA GLY A 471 -27.80 -16.01 12.58
C GLY A 471 -26.77 -14.89 12.47
N LEU A 472 -27.12 -13.75 11.91
CA LEU A 472 -26.31 -12.53 11.96
C LEU A 472 -26.87 -11.64 13.06
N ALA A 473 -26.17 -11.56 14.17
CA ALA A 473 -26.50 -10.68 15.26
C ALA A 473 -26.67 -9.25 14.73
N LYS A 474 -27.84 -8.66 14.97
CA LYS A 474 -28.04 -7.23 14.95
C LYS A 474 -27.14 -6.60 16.02
N GLU A 475 -25.89 -6.35 15.72
CA GLU A 475 -25.25 -5.19 16.33
C GLU A 475 -25.80 -3.99 15.56
N GLN A 476 -26.71 -3.29 16.23
CA GLN A 476 -27.26 -2.02 15.81
C GLN A 476 -26.11 -1.01 15.76
N CYS A 477 -25.42 -0.93 14.63
CA CYS A 477 -24.67 0.27 14.30
C CYS A 477 -25.70 1.29 13.82
N GLY A 478 -26.23 2.08 14.77
CA GLY A 478 -27.22 3.10 14.49
C GLY A 478 -26.65 4.19 13.60
N LYS A 479 -27.54 4.83 12.81
CA LYS A 479 -27.23 6.04 12.01
C LYS A 479 -26.49 7.12 12.84
N GLU A 480 -26.61 7.12 14.15
CA GLU A 480 -25.92 7.99 15.10
C GLU A 480 -24.46 7.61 15.32
N GLU A 481 -24.03 6.35 15.15
CA GLU A 481 -22.63 5.92 15.32
C GLU A 481 -21.77 6.30 14.12
N LEU A 482 -22.30 6.28 12.90
CA LEU A 482 -21.58 6.84 11.73
C LEU A 482 -21.35 8.34 11.88
N LEU A 483 -22.29 9.06 12.49
CA LEU A 483 -22.13 10.48 12.84
C LEU A 483 -21.14 10.66 14.00
N ALA A 484 -21.14 9.77 14.99
CA ALA A 484 -20.21 9.78 16.13
C ALA A 484 -18.77 9.50 15.72
N VAL A 485 -18.53 8.57 14.77
CA VAL A 485 -17.20 8.31 14.21
C VAL A 485 -16.68 9.52 13.43
N ALA A 486 -17.55 10.26 12.72
CA ALA A 486 -17.18 11.50 12.06
C ALA A 486 -16.85 12.63 13.05
N ILE A 487 -17.49 12.67 14.21
CA ILE A 487 -17.25 13.66 15.28
C ILE A 487 -16.00 13.32 16.09
N LEU A 488 -15.70 12.03 16.31
CA LEU A 488 -14.48 11.58 16.98
C LEU A 488 -13.22 11.69 16.11
N ALA A 489 -13.37 11.93 14.81
CA ALA A 489 -12.26 12.22 13.89
C ALA A 489 -11.77 13.67 13.93
N THR A 490 -12.39 14.55 14.72
CA THR A 490 -11.83 15.86 15.06
C THR A 490 -10.84 15.70 16.21
N PRO A 491 -9.62 16.27 16.14
CA PRO A 491 -8.64 16.15 17.21
C PRO A 491 -9.19 16.83 18.46
N SER A 492 -9.60 16.04 19.46
CA SER A 492 -9.88 16.55 20.79
C SER A 492 -8.58 17.06 21.40
N CYS A 493 -8.57 18.32 21.73
CA CYS A 493 -7.52 19.03 22.42
C CYS A 493 -7.10 18.35 23.72
N HIS A 494 -5.81 18.49 24.03
CA HIS A 494 -5.17 18.17 25.30
C HIS A 494 -5.94 18.67 26.53
N PRO A 495 -5.83 17.98 27.67
CA PRO A 495 -6.44 18.40 28.94
C PRO A 495 -5.61 19.43 29.71
N ASP A 496 -4.77 20.24 29.07
CA ASP A 496 -4.13 21.36 29.75
C ASP A 496 -4.30 22.65 28.93
N GLY A 497 -5.14 23.52 29.48
CA GLY A 497 -5.50 24.79 28.87
C GLY A 497 -4.33 25.76 28.74
N ALA A 498 -3.85 25.93 27.52
CA ALA A 498 -3.11 27.10 27.10
C ALA A 498 -3.77 27.70 25.86
N VAL A 499 -4.51 28.75 26.06
CA VAL A 499 -5.10 29.59 25.01
C VAL A 499 -3.98 30.32 24.32
N ILE A 500 -3.78 30.09 23.03
CA ILE A 500 -2.95 30.93 22.16
C ILE A 500 -3.91 31.83 21.36
N PRO A 501 -3.85 33.17 21.51
CA PRO A 501 -4.62 34.08 20.67
C PRO A 501 -3.87 34.30 19.35
N GLY A 502 -4.45 33.85 18.26
CA GLY A 502 -3.96 34.05 16.90
C GLY A 502 -5.12 34.37 15.97
N SER A 503 -5.41 35.66 15.80
CA SER A 503 -6.30 36.17 14.76
C SER A 503 -5.71 35.91 13.38
N GLY A 504 -6.31 34.98 12.65
CA GLY A 504 -6.05 34.78 11.24
C GLY A 504 -7.35 34.34 10.58
N LYS A 505 -7.97 35.22 9.80
CA LYS A 505 -9.17 34.98 9.02
C LYS A 505 -9.01 33.68 8.23
N ALA A 506 -9.80 32.67 8.59
CA ALA A 506 -10.04 31.51 7.75
C ALA A 506 -10.74 32.03 6.48
N GLY A 507 -10.00 32.05 5.38
CA GLY A 507 -10.57 32.24 4.05
C GLY A 507 -11.47 31.05 3.75
N ALA A 508 -12.76 31.28 3.89
CA ALA A 508 -13.78 30.36 3.39
C ALA A 508 -13.60 30.25 1.88
N VAL A 509 -13.01 29.14 1.42
CA VAL A 509 -13.21 28.68 0.05
C VAL A 509 -14.61 28.06 0.02
N GLY A 510 -15.61 28.93 0.07
CA GLY A 510 -16.97 28.60 -0.26
C GLY A 510 -17.07 28.46 -1.77
N ALA A 511 -16.90 27.26 -2.29
CA ALA A 511 -17.57 26.91 -3.52
C ALA A 511 -19.07 26.95 -3.18
N GLN A 512 -19.73 28.02 -3.57
CA GLN A 512 -21.18 28.10 -3.61
C GLN A 512 -21.68 27.01 -4.55
N LEU A 513 -21.97 25.83 -3.99
CA LEU A 513 -22.85 24.87 -4.63
C LEU A 513 -24.24 25.49 -4.54
N SER A 514 -24.76 25.94 -5.68
CA SER A 514 -26.15 26.31 -5.82
C SER A 514 -27.02 25.19 -5.24
N THR A 515 -27.75 25.49 -4.20
CA THR A 515 -28.78 24.64 -3.61
C THR A 515 -29.98 24.59 -4.55
N GLU A 516 -29.81 24.12 -5.77
CA GLU A 516 -30.92 23.58 -6.53
C GLU A 516 -31.21 22.20 -5.93
N GLN A 517 -32.33 22.09 -5.28
CA GLN A 517 -32.97 20.83 -4.89
C GLN A 517 -33.28 20.06 -6.18
N ARG A 518 -32.25 19.35 -6.72
CA ARG A 518 -32.47 18.36 -7.78
C ARG A 518 -33.15 17.18 -7.10
N GLU A 519 -34.27 16.74 -7.66
CA GLU A 519 -34.91 15.48 -7.28
C GLU A 519 -33.89 14.35 -7.14
N PRO A 520 -34.08 13.43 -6.18
CA PRO A 520 -33.13 12.33 -5.98
C PRO A 520 -32.91 11.59 -7.30
N ARG A 521 -31.67 11.44 -7.73
CA ARG A 521 -31.34 10.69 -8.96
C ARG A 521 -31.85 9.27 -8.82
N THR A 522 -32.77 8.89 -9.65
CA THR A 522 -33.33 7.52 -9.68
C THR A 522 -32.44 6.54 -10.47
N VAL A 523 -31.46 7.04 -11.23
CA VAL A 523 -30.58 6.23 -12.08
C VAL A 523 -29.12 6.62 -11.85
N PHE A 524 -28.27 5.62 -11.61
CA PHE A 524 -26.82 5.78 -11.45
C PHE A 524 -26.05 5.08 -12.57
N ASP A 525 -24.98 5.69 -13.02
CA ASP A 525 -23.92 5.03 -13.76
C ASP A 525 -23.06 4.21 -12.78
N ALA A 526 -22.78 2.96 -13.11
CA ALA A 526 -21.97 2.06 -12.30
C ALA A 526 -20.83 1.48 -13.15
N LEU A 527 -19.58 1.71 -12.73
CA LEU A 527 -18.37 1.24 -13.42
C LEU A 527 -17.78 0.02 -12.73
N GLY A 528 -17.65 -1.09 -13.46
CA GLY A 528 -16.97 -2.30 -13.01
C GLY A 528 -15.60 -2.44 -13.66
N TRP A 529 -14.53 -2.20 -12.90
CA TRP A 529 -13.15 -2.28 -13.38
C TRP A 529 -12.72 -3.73 -13.55
N ARG A 530 -12.26 -4.13 -14.76
CA ARG A 530 -11.82 -5.49 -15.12
C ARG A 530 -12.89 -6.58 -14.96
N MET A 531 -14.17 -6.21 -15.04
CA MET A 531 -15.30 -7.12 -14.86
C MET A 531 -15.89 -7.65 -16.18
N ALA A 532 -15.23 -7.46 -17.32
CA ALA A 532 -15.73 -7.96 -18.60
C ALA A 532 -15.87 -9.50 -18.62
N GLU A 533 -14.88 -10.23 -18.07
CA GLU A 533 -14.94 -11.69 -17.93
C GLU A 533 -16.09 -12.12 -16.99
N ARG A 534 -16.32 -11.40 -15.89
CA ARG A 534 -17.42 -11.64 -14.96
C ARG A 534 -18.78 -11.48 -15.64
N LEU A 535 -18.91 -10.46 -16.50
CA LEU A 535 -20.12 -10.27 -17.30
C LEU A 535 -20.32 -11.37 -18.35
N GLN A 536 -19.24 -11.92 -18.92
CA GLN A 536 -19.34 -13.07 -19.85
C GLN A 536 -19.80 -14.33 -19.13
N GLN A 537 -19.33 -14.57 -17.90
CA GLN A 537 -19.75 -15.71 -17.07
C GLN A 537 -21.18 -15.57 -16.55
N SER A 538 -21.66 -14.35 -16.36
CA SER A 538 -23.02 -14.04 -15.90
C SER A 538 -23.61 -12.93 -16.77
N PRO A 539 -24.10 -13.26 -18.00
CA PRO A 539 -24.65 -12.29 -18.93
C PRO A 539 -25.87 -11.58 -18.36
N LEU A 540 -25.95 -10.29 -18.57
CA LEU A 540 -27.04 -9.42 -18.10
C LEU A 540 -27.74 -8.74 -19.27
N LEU A 541 -29.06 -8.58 -19.14
CA LEU A 541 -29.92 -7.90 -20.10
C LEU A 541 -30.56 -6.66 -19.48
N ALA A 542 -31.03 -5.74 -20.33
CA ALA A 542 -31.84 -4.63 -19.85
C ALA A 542 -33.11 -5.15 -19.17
N GLY A 543 -33.43 -4.61 -17.99
CA GLY A 543 -34.56 -5.05 -17.16
C GLY A 543 -34.19 -6.07 -16.08
N ASP A 544 -33.04 -6.74 -16.17
CA ASP A 544 -32.59 -7.69 -15.16
C ASP A 544 -32.43 -6.98 -13.79
N ALA A 545 -32.80 -7.72 -12.75
CA ALA A 545 -32.52 -7.34 -11.37
C ALA A 545 -31.23 -8.01 -10.92
N ILE A 546 -30.35 -7.25 -10.26
CA ILE A 546 -29.07 -7.72 -9.72
C ILE A 546 -28.85 -7.16 -8.32
N ASP A 547 -28.17 -7.92 -7.50
CA ASP A 547 -27.56 -7.41 -6.26
C ASP A 547 -26.17 -6.89 -6.60
N ILE A 548 -25.80 -5.76 -6.06
CA ILE A 548 -24.51 -5.11 -6.31
C ILE A 548 -23.79 -4.79 -5.01
N ALA A 549 -22.47 -4.91 -5.06
CA ALA A 549 -21.58 -4.31 -4.08
C ALA A 549 -20.77 -3.19 -4.75
N PHE A 550 -20.67 -2.03 -4.11
CA PHE A 550 -20.13 -0.83 -4.73
C PHE A 550 -19.52 0.15 -3.72
N THR A 551 -18.68 1.04 -4.22
CA THR A 551 -18.28 2.27 -3.51
C THR A 551 -18.86 3.48 -4.23
N ILE A 552 -18.99 4.61 -3.53
CA ILE A 552 -19.61 5.84 -4.04
C ILE A 552 -18.51 6.81 -4.46
N GLY A 553 -18.45 7.11 -5.75
CA GLY A 553 -17.52 8.08 -6.34
C GLY A 553 -18.22 9.32 -6.89
N TYR A 554 -17.44 10.23 -7.41
CA TYR A 554 -17.93 11.43 -8.08
C TYR A 554 -17.19 11.63 -9.41
N ASN A 555 -17.97 11.82 -10.47
CA ASN A 555 -17.46 12.13 -11.79
C ASN A 555 -17.51 13.65 -12.00
N ASP A 556 -16.33 14.26 -12.17
CA ASP A 556 -16.17 15.72 -12.34
C ASP A 556 -16.49 16.24 -13.76
N HIS A 557 -17.01 15.38 -14.66
CA HIS A 557 -17.32 15.81 -16.03
C HIS A 557 -18.43 16.88 -16.03
N PRO A 558 -18.25 18.04 -16.68
CA PRO A 558 -19.18 19.16 -16.59
C PRO A 558 -20.61 18.83 -17.06
N ASP A 559 -20.74 18.00 -18.10
CA ASP A 559 -22.07 17.69 -18.71
C ASP A 559 -22.67 16.38 -18.20
N PHE A 560 -21.85 15.43 -17.76
CA PHE A 560 -22.27 14.07 -17.36
C PHE A 560 -21.82 13.72 -15.94
N GLY A 561 -21.35 14.71 -15.19
CA GLY A 561 -20.84 14.54 -13.84
C GLY A 561 -21.91 14.27 -12.79
N GLY A 562 -21.44 13.92 -11.61
CA GLY A 562 -22.26 13.65 -10.42
C GLY A 562 -21.86 12.35 -9.74
N LEU A 563 -22.69 11.88 -8.81
CA LEU A 563 -22.43 10.62 -8.12
C LEU A 563 -22.40 9.46 -9.13
N GLU A 564 -21.39 8.63 -8.98
CA GLU A 564 -21.15 7.43 -9.79
C GLU A 564 -20.80 6.27 -8.86
N LEU A 565 -21.24 5.06 -9.19
CA LEU A 565 -20.94 3.86 -8.42
C LEU A 565 -19.72 3.16 -9.03
N THR A 566 -18.78 2.76 -8.20
CA THR A 566 -17.71 1.83 -8.61
C THR A 566 -18.07 0.45 -8.11
N LEU A 567 -18.41 -0.45 -9.02
CA LEU A 567 -18.76 -1.83 -8.68
C LEU A 567 -17.55 -2.58 -8.12
N ARG A 568 -17.80 -3.30 -7.03
CA ARG A 568 -16.88 -4.28 -6.44
C ARG A 568 -17.24 -5.69 -6.84
N ASP A 569 -18.54 -6.01 -6.93
CA ASP A 569 -19.10 -7.23 -7.50
C ASP A 569 -20.56 -7.04 -7.86
N PHE A 570 -21.13 -8.01 -8.57
CA PHE A 570 -22.56 -8.14 -8.85
C PHE A 570 -22.97 -9.60 -8.95
N MET A 571 -24.23 -9.90 -8.59
CA MET A 571 -24.82 -11.23 -8.74
C MET A 571 -26.28 -11.12 -9.15
N GLN A 572 -26.77 -12.11 -9.88
CA GLN A 572 -28.21 -12.28 -10.11
C GLN A 572 -28.83 -12.84 -8.82
N PRO A 573 -29.99 -12.32 -8.38
CA PRO A 573 -30.67 -12.85 -7.21
C PRO A 573 -30.95 -14.35 -7.45
N LYS A 574 -30.62 -15.22 -6.48
CA LYS A 574 -31.02 -16.62 -6.55
C LYS A 574 -32.53 -16.71 -6.63
N PRO A 575 -33.12 -17.54 -7.53
CA PRO A 575 -34.56 -17.79 -7.54
C PRO A 575 -34.98 -18.23 -6.13
N ARG A 576 -36.02 -17.63 -5.58
CA ARG A 576 -36.60 -18.12 -4.32
C ARG A 576 -37.01 -19.58 -4.55
N GLU A 577 -36.47 -20.53 -3.77
CA GLU A 577 -37.09 -21.80 -3.60
C GLU A 577 -38.52 -21.54 -3.12
N ALA A 578 -39.50 -21.92 -3.95
CA ALA A 578 -40.91 -21.83 -3.58
C ALA A 578 -41.08 -22.70 -2.33
N GLN A 579 -41.31 -22.08 -1.17
CA GLN A 579 -41.82 -22.80 -0.01
C GLN A 579 -43.13 -23.41 -0.45
N VAL A 580 -43.11 -24.69 -0.76
CA VAL A 580 -44.32 -25.51 -0.91
C VAL A 580 -44.98 -25.52 0.46
N LEU A 581 -45.98 -24.66 0.62
CA LEU A 581 -46.92 -24.77 1.72
C LEU A 581 -47.57 -26.18 1.58
N ALA A 582 -47.06 -27.10 2.38
CA ALA A 582 -47.76 -28.36 2.62
C ALA A 582 -49.09 -27.99 3.31
N THR A 583 -50.15 -27.88 2.53
CA THR A 583 -51.50 -27.84 3.07
C THR A 583 -51.78 -29.20 3.68
N ASP A 584 -51.75 -29.23 5.02
CA ASP A 584 -52.36 -30.32 5.79
C ASP A 584 -53.84 -30.46 5.44
N SER A 585 -54.13 -31.42 4.56
CA SER A 585 -55.48 -31.96 4.40
C SER A 585 -55.54 -33.33 5.09
N ALA A 586 -55.63 -33.29 6.40
CA ALA A 586 -55.98 -34.46 7.18
C ALA A 586 -57.06 -34.05 8.17
N LYS A 587 -58.31 -34.13 7.71
CA LYS A 587 -59.51 -34.40 8.55
C LYS A 587 -60.65 -34.88 7.69
N ALA A 588 -60.90 -36.16 7.77
CA ALA A 588 -62.22 -36.78 7.86
C ALA A 588 -62.13 -38.28 7.41
N GLY A 589 -62.37 -39.14 8.35
CA GLY A 589 -62.55 -40.59 8.15
C GLY A 589 -62.30 -41.34 9.44
#